data_dd14043a3f1c4283ec89949cbd235b18
#
_entry.id   dd14043a3f1c4283ec89949cbd235b18
#
_cell.length_a   1.000
_cell.length_b   1.000
_cell.length_c   1.000
_cell.angle_alpha   90.00
_cell.angle_beta   90.00
_cell.angle_gamma   90.00
#
_symmetry.space_group_name_H-M   'P 1'
#
loop_
_entity.id
_entity.type
_entity.pdbx_description
1 polymer ?
#
loop_
_entity_poly.entity_id
_entity_poly.type
_entity_poly.pdbx_seq_one_letter_code
_entity_poly.pdbx_strand_id
1 'polypeptide(L)'
;MIHSTQRNGRDTDLYIADPHRPGEMTLLLETSGEYWRAMDWTRDGSTLLINHYVSINETYPALLDVATGQKKRIPIPGTRPAAHGAMAFAPDGRSAYIATDTNGEFRQLAGVDLKTMTYDFLTEKLPWNVTDVTVEPGLGMVAFSTNEDGASGLYLLVGRSYRRYDLPLGLVGGLEFSPDGTQLGFTLSRPDSPSDAWSMRLPDGKLTRWTYSEVGGLDEESFVVPDRIRYKTFDGRQIPAYVFRPAGASKQAPAPVLIHIHGGPESQYRPRFSSLDQFYLNELGLAVIRPNVRGSAGYGKTYVRLDNGLKREDSVKDIGALLDWIETQPDLDSKRVAVYGGSYGGYMVLGSLVHFSDRLKCGVDIVGIASFESFLKNTKSYRRDLRRAEYGDERKPELQKFFRRIDPVHNAGKIKTSLLVAHGVNDPRVPFSEAEAIVPKVRANRQTVWTVYASNEGHGFRKKANRDYVSAAVVMFLRRHLVGAGAQRR
;
A
#
# COMPACT_ATOMS: atom_id res chain seq x y z
N MET A 1 -21.90 -7.94 5.69
CA MET A 1 -21.91 -6.46 5.70
C MET A 1 -21.41 -5.92 4.36
N ILE A 2 -22.08 -4.90 3.82
CA ILE A 2 -21.73 -4.28 2.53
C ILE A 2 -21.57 -2.76 2.73
N HIS A 3 -20.53 -2.19 2.14
CA HIS A 3 -20.34 -0.75 2.02
C HIS A 3 -20.81 -0.32 0.64
N SER A 4 -21.76 0.62 0.56
CA SER A 4 -22.33 1.05 -0.72
C SER A 4 -22.63 2.55 -0.75
N THR A 5 -22.45 3.16 -1.91
CA THR A 5 -22.86 4.54 -2.18
C THR A 5 -24.23 4.60 -2.91
N GLN A 6 -24.98 3.50 -2.95
CA GLN A 6 -26.20 3.39 -3.75
C GLN A 6 -27.29 4.40 -3.38
N ARG A 7 -27.32 4.88 -2.13
CA ARG A 7 -28.31 5.83 -1.66
C ARG A 7 -28.23 7.18 -2.39
N ASN A 8 -27.02 7.72 -2.57
CA ASN A 8 -26.85 9.08 -3.15
C ASN A 8 -25.62 9.21 -4.06
N GLY A 9 -24.91 8.12 -4.36
CA GLY A 9 -23.71 8.12 -5.20
C GLY A 9 -22.48 8.79 -4.58
N ARG A 10 -22.53 9.21 -3.31
CA ARG A 10 -21.51 9.99 -2.64
C ARG A 10 -21.08 9.39 -1.29
N ASP A 11 -22.04 9.23 -0.38
CA ASP A 11 -21.76 8.79 0.99
C ASP A 11 -21.73 7.26 1.06
N THR A 12 -20.77 6.72 1.81
CA THR A 12 -20.57 5.28 1.93
C THR A 12 -21.30 4.76 3.15
N ASP A 13 -22.50 4.26 2.94
CA ASP A 13 -23.35 3.72 3.99
C ASP A 13 -23.04 2.25 4.28
N LEU A 14 -23.48 1.75 5.45
CA LEU A 14 -23.39 0.34 5.83
C LEU A 14 -24.72 -0.37 5.61
N TYR A 15 -24.70 -1.49 4.92
CA TYR A 15 -25.85 -2.33 4.65
C TYR A 15 -25.63 -3.75 5.15
N ILE A 16 -26.68 -4.41 5.60
CA ILE A 16 -26.73 -5.84 5.81
C ILE A 16 -27.35 -6.50 4.58
N ALA A 17 -26.76 -7.60 4.12
CA ALA A 17 -27.34 -8.46 3.08
C ALA A 17 -27.33 -9.91 3.55
N ASP A 18 -28.39 -10.63 3.23
CA ASP A 18 -28.44 -12.09 3.36
C ASP A 18 -27.60 -12.70 2.23
N PRO A 19 -26.57 -13.55 2.53
CA PRO A 19 -25.75 -14.18 1.50
C PRO A 19 -26.56 -15.09 0.55
N HIS A 20 -27.74 -15.59 0.99
CA HIS A 20 -28.64 -16.38 0.15
C HIS A 20 -29.55 -15.50 -0.72
N ARG A 21 -29.65 -14.20 -0.42
CA ARG A 21 -30.44 -13.19 -1.15
C ARG A 21 -29.63 -11.91 -1.37
N PRO A 22 -28.53 -11.97 -2.13
CA PRO A 22 -27.55 -10.86 -2.19
C PRO A 22 -28.09 -9.57 -2.83
N GLY A 23 -29.24 -9.64 -3.50
CA GLY A 23 -29.95 -8.47 -4.04
C GLY A 23 -30.77 -7.68 -3.01
N GLU A 24 -31.05 -8.28 -1.85
CA GLU A 24 -31.83 -7.66 -0.78
C GLU A 24 -30.87 -7.09 0.27
N MET A 25 -30.73 -5.76 0.27
CA MET A 25 -29.86 -5.06 1.22
C MET A 25 -30.68 -4.14 2.13
N THR A 26 -30.49 -4.26 3.45
CA THR A 26 -31.09 -3.39 4.46
C THR A 26 -30.09 -2.35 4.91
N LEU A 27 -30.45 -1.08 4.83
CA LEU A 27 -29.64 0.02 5.37
C LEU A 27 -29.53 -0.09 6.89
N LEU A 28 -28.32 -0.21 7.42
CA LEU A 28 -28.03 -0.27 8.85
C LEU A 28 -27.53 1.08 9.39
N LEU A 29 -26.65 1.74 8.65
CA LEU A 29 -26.08 3.01 9.06
C LEU A 29 -26.01 3.95 7.86
N GLU A 30 -26.78 5.04 7.93
CA GLU A 30 -26.65 6.18 7.04
C GLU A 30 -25.49 7.08 7.46
N THR A 31 -24.66 7.50 6.48
CA THR A 31 -23.52 8.39 6.71
C THR A 31 -23.72 9.72 5.97
N SER A 32 -23.05 10.77 6.45
CA SER A 32 -23.01 12.06 5.79
C SER A 32 -21.61 12.64 5.86
N GLY A 33 -20.80 12.39 4.81
CA GLY A 33 -19.40 12.81 4.74
C GLY A 33 -18.43 12.03 5.64
N GLU A 34 -18.92 11.09 6.43
CA GLU A 34 -18.12 10.20 7.28
C GLU A 34 -17.82 8.88 6.54
N TYR A 35 -16.71 8.22 6.89
CA TYR A 35 -16.39 6.89 6.40
C TYR A 35 -16.23 5.90 7.55
N TRP A 36 -17.21 5.01 7.69
CA TRP A 36 -17.25 3.96 8.69
C TRP A 36 -16.93 2.60 8.10
N ARG A 37 -16.18 1.78 8.83
CA ARG A 37 -15.85 0.40 8.48
C ARG A 37 -16.46 -0.54 9.51
N ALA A 38 -17.13 -1.59 9.06
CA ALA A 38 -17.47 -2.72 9.91
C ALA A 38 -16.21 -3.58 10.11
N MET A 39 -15.95 -3.95 11.35
CA MET A 39 -14.76 -4.69 11.76
C MET A 39 -15.11 -6.11 12.19
N ASP A 40 -16.06 -6.29 13.13
CA ASP A 40 -16.44 -7.59 13.65
C ASP A 40 -17.86 -7.55 14.22
N TRP A 41 -18.45 -8.74 14.49
CA TRP A 41 -19.77 -8.95 15.04
C TRP A 41 -19.70 -9.65 16.38
N THR A 42 -20.61 -9.31 17.30
CA THR A 42 -20.90 -10.22 18.43
C THR A 42 -21.50 -11.53 17.92
N ARG A 43 -21.28 -12.61 18.65
CA ARG A 43 -21.70 -13.96 18.24
C ARG A 43 -23.23 -14.07 18.03
N ASP A 44 -24.03 -13.31 18.74
CA ASP A 44 -25.48 -13.22 18.59
C ASP A 44 -25.92 -12.28 17.46
N GLY A 45 -24.98 -11.62 16.81
CA GLY A 45 -25.25 -10.67 15.72
C GLY A 45 -25.91 -9.37 16.15
N SER A 46 -26.06 -9.10 17.47
CA SER A 46 -26.75 -7.92 17.98
C SER A 46 -25.94 -6.63 17.88
N THR A 47 -24.61 -6.73 17.89
CA THR A 47 -23.71 -5.59 17.93
C THR A 47 -22.58 -5.72 16.91
N LEU A 48 -22.28 -4.61 16.22
CA LEU A 48 -21.11 -4.48 15.37
C LEU A 48 -20.03 -3.64 16.02
N LEU A 49 -18.79 -4.08 15.88
CA LEU A 49 -17.62 -3.26 16.10
C LEU A 49 -17.32 -2.51 14.80
N ILE A 50 -17.35 -1.17 14.86
CA ILE A 50 -17.16 -0.29 13.70
C ILE A 50 -16.03 0.70 13.97
N ASN A 51 -15.42 1.22 12.91
CA ASN A 51 -14.32 2.17 13.00
C ASN A 51 -14.54 3.36 12.06
N HIS A 52 -14.66 4.57 12.63
CA HIS A 52 -14.72 5.81 11.86
C HIS A 52 -13.31 6.19 11.39
N TYR A 53 -13.11 6.24 10.08
CA TYR A 53 -11.82 6.57 9.48
C TYR A 53 -11.77 8.04 9.05
N VAL A 54 -10.92 8.82 9.69
CA VAL A 54 -10.65 10.23 9.33
C VAL A 54 -9.37 10.32 8.51
N SER A 55 -8.28 9.68 8.96
CA SER A 55 -7.00 9.60 8.25
C SER A 55 -6.25 8.33 8.67
N ILE A 56 -5.11 8.07 8.06
CA ILE A 56 -4.24 6.94 8.45
C ILE A 56 -3.76 7.04 9.92
N ASN A 57 -3.71 8.26 10.46
CA ASN A 57 -3.25 8.56 11.82
C ASN A 57 -4.40 8.90 12.78
N GLU A 58 -5.65 8.82 12.31
CA GLU A 58 -6.82 9.23 13.11
C GLU A 58 -8.05 8.40 12.76
N THR A 59 -8.49 7.58 13.69
CA THR A 59 -9.70 6.76 13.57
C THR A 59 -10.39 6.66 14.93
N TYR A 60 -11.70 6.33 14.95
CA TYR A 60 -12.50 6.27 16.16
C TYR A 60 -13.34 5.00 16.21
N PRO A 61 -13.02 4.05 17.11
CA PRO A 61 -13.80 2.83 17.27
C PRO A 61 -15.14 3.10 17.93
N ALA A 62 -16.16 2.34 17.58
CA ALA A 62 -17.48 2.40 18.16
C ALA A 62 -18.19 1.04 18.10
N LEU A 63 -19.19 0.87 18.96
CA LEU A 63 -20.19 -0.18 18.91
C LEU A 63 -21.40 0.35 18.15
N LEU A 64 -21.99 -0.46 17.30
CA LEU A 64 -23.23 -0.18 16.56
C LEU A 64 -24.25 -1.24 16.93
N ASP A 65 -25.35 -0.85 17.55
CA ASP A 65 -26.50 -1.70 17.81
C ASP A 65 -27.22 -2.00 16.48
N VAL A 66 -27.34 -3.27 16.12
CA VAL A 66 -27.86 -3.71 14.81
C VAL A 66 -29.36 -3.46 14.68
N ALA A 67 -30.12 -3.56 15.78
CA ALA A 67 -31.56 -3.38 15.76
C ALA A 67 -31.97 -1.90 15.66
N THR A 68 -31.21 -1.02 16.31
CA THR A 68 -31.57 0.40 16.42
C THR A 68 -30.74 1.33 15.54
N GLY A 69 -29.57 0.87 15.06
CA GLY A 69 -28.59 1.70 14.34
C GLY A 69 -27.86 2.73 15.25
N GLN A 70 -28.01 2.62 16.57
CA GLN A 70 -27.37 3.54 17.51
C GLN A 70 -25.89 3.25 17.65
N LYS A 71 -25.07 4.31 17.61
CA LYS A 71 -23.60 4.23 17.79
C LYS A 71 -23.21 4.61 19.23
N LYS A 72 -22.35 3.81 19.86
CA LYS A 72 -21.70 4.12 21.13
C LYS A 72 -20.19 4.18 20.91
N ARG A 73 -19.58 5.34 20.99
CA ARG A 73 -18.11 5.46 20.85
C ARG A 73 -17.37 4.72 21.96
N ILE A 74 -16.27 4.08 21.60
CA ILE A 74 -15.29 3.55 22.54
C ILE A 74 -14.28 4.68 22.79
N PRO A 75 -14.18 5.23 24.01
CA PRO A 75 -13.26 6.33 24.33
C PRO A 75 -11.81 5.93 24.04
N ILE A 76 -11.03 6.86 23.51
CA ILE A 76 -9.60 6.65 23.22
C ILE A 76 -8.80 7.14 24.44
N PRO A 77 -7.84 6.35 24.96
CA PRO A 77 -6.94 6.81 26.00
C PRO A 77 -6.11 8.03 25.54
N GLY A 78 -6.00 9.03 26.39
CA GLY A 78 -5.22 10.24 26.11
C GLY A 78 -5.98 11.30 25.31
N THR A 79 -5.27 12.36 24.91
CA THR A 79 -5.85 13.56 24.28
C THR A 79 -5.43 13.74 22.82
N ARG A 80 -4.57 12.88 22.29
CA ARG A 80 -4.05 12.98 20.91
C ARG A 80 -4.83 12.06 19.97
N PRO A 81 -5.05 12.44 18.71
CA PRO A 81 -5.58 11.54 17.70
C PRO A 81 -4.72 10.29 17.59
N ALA A 82 -5.39 9.15 17.43
CA ALA A 82 -4.74 7.85 17.29
C ALA A 82 -5.37 7.03 16.17
N ALA A 83 -4.59 6.13 15.59
CA ALA A 83 -5.07 5.18 14.62
C ALA A 83 -5.45 3.86 15.30
N HIS A 84 -6.59 3.33 14.89
CA HIS A 84 -7.07 2.00 15.27
C HIS A 84 -7.17 1.15 14.00
N GLY A 85 -6.71 -0.10 14.09
CA GLY A 85 -6.62 -1.00 12.93
C GLY A 85 -7.50 -2.23 13.09
N ALA A 86 -6.87 -3.42 13.12
CA ALA A 86 -7.55 -4.69 13.34
C ALA A 86 -8.32 -4.71 14.67
N MET A 87 -9.51 -5.28 14.64
CA MET A 87 -10.39 -5.36 15.80
C MET A 87 -11.20 -6.65 15.74
N ALA A 88 -11.38 -7.29 16.91
CA ALA A 88 -12.23 -8.47 17.05
C ALA A 88 -12.89 -8.48 18.44
N PHE A 89 -14.12 -8.97 18.54
CA PHE A 89 -14.74 -9.25 19.85
C PHE A 89 -14.08 -10.45 20.54
N ALA A 90 -13.99 -10.39 21.85
CA ALA A 90 -13.79 -11.59 22.63
C ALA A 90 -15.07 -12.48 22.57
N PRO A 91 -14.94 -13.81 22.78
CA PRO A 91 -16.06 -14.74 22.65
C PRO A 91 -17.25 -14.44 23.56
N ASP A 92 -17.00 -13.78 24.68
CA ASP A 92 -18.03 -13.38 25.66
C ASP A 92 -18.82 -12.11 25.25
N GLY A 93 -18.39 -11.41 24.21
CA GLY A 93 -18.99 -10.13 23.75
C GLY A 93 -18.85 -8.97 24.73
N ARG A 94 -18.13 -9.16 25.85
CA ARG A 94 -17.95 -8.14 26.90
C ARG A 94 -16.65 -7.36 26.75
N SER A 95 -15.72 -7.88 25.99
CA SER A 95 -14.46 -7.26 25.66
C SER A 95 -14.17 -7.37 24.17
N ALA A 96 -13.24 -6.55 23.70
CA ALA A 96 -12.75 -6.56 22.34
C ALA A 96 -11.22 -6.41 22.31
N TYR A 97 -10.59 -6.98 21.32
CA TYR A 97 -9.17 -6.74 20.99
C TYR A 97 -9.09 -5.67 19.93
N ILE A 98 -8.32 -4.62 20.19
CA ILE A 98 -8.18 -3.46 19.29
C ILE A 98 -6.70 -3.15 19.08
N ALA A 99 -6.26 -3.11 17.83
CA ALA A 99 -4.93 -2.64 17.48
C ALA A 99 -4.92 -1.10 17.43
N THR A 100 -4.13 -0.43 18.29
CA THR A 100 -4.11 1.03 18.42
C THR A 100 -2.71 1.59 18.69
N ASP A 101 -2.42 2.78 18.17
CA ASP A 101 -1.16 3.52 18.42
C ASP A 101 -1.30 4.63 19.46
N THR A 102 -2.32 4.57 20.32
CA THR A 102 -2.54 5.55 21.39
C THR A 102 -1.34 5.66 22.31
N ASN A 103 -0.66 4.54 22.59
CA ASN A 103 0.46 4.45 23.54
C ASN A 103 1.85 4.51 22.88
N GLY A 104 1.96 4.74 21.56
CA GLY A 104 3.28 4.72 20.91
C GLY A 104 3.27 5.04 19.43
N GLU A 105 4.35 4.62 18.76
CA GLU A 105 4.56 4.78 17.32
C GLU A 105 3.79 3.75 16.49
N PHE A 106 3.57 2.56 17.05
CA PHE A 106 2.99 1.43 16.34
C PHE A 106 1.65 1.04 16.93
N ARG A 107 0.76 0.49 16.10
CA ARG A 107 -0.53 -0.06 16.54
C ARG A 107 -0.29 -1.36 17.30
N GLN A 108 -0.37 -1.28 18.59
CA GLN A 108 -0.24 -2.39 19.52
C GLN A 108 -1.60 -3.00 19.82
N LEU A 109 -1.66 -4.30 20.11
CA LEU A 109 -2.89 -4.96 20.51
C LEU A 109 -3.24 -4.62 21.96
N ALA A 110 -4.46 -4.15 22.18
CA ALA A 110 -5.02 -3.93 23.51
C ALA A 110 -6.32 -4.73 23.67
N GLY A 111 -6.51 -5.32 24.85
CA GLY A 111 -7.81 -5.79 25.31
C GLY A 111 -8.61 -4.60 25.86
N VAL A 112 -9.87 -4.46 25.47
CA VAL A 112 -10.76 -3.38 25.89
C VAL A 112 -11.98 -3.96 26.58
N ASP A 113 -12.18 -3.65 27.85
CA ASP A 113 -13.42 -3.95 28.56
C ASP A 113 -14.52 -2.99 28.08
N LEU A 114 -15.57 -3.52 27.44
CA LEU A 114 -16.63 -2.72 26.82
C LEU A 114 -17.66 -2.15 27.81
N LYS A 115 -17.61 -2.58 29.07
CA LYS A 115 -18.43 -2.01 30.15
C LYS A 115 -17.74 -0.81 30.79
N THR A 116 -16.47 -0.96 31.17
CA THR A 116 -15.67 0.09 31.83
C THR A 116 -14.96 1.00 30.86
N MET A 117 -14.83 0.59 29.59
CA MET A 117 -14.09 1.28 28.52
C MET A 117 -12.59 1.45 28.85
N THR A 118 -12.01 0.51 29.58
CA THR A 118 -10.59 0.50 29.96
C THR A 118 -9.77 -0.35 28.99
N TYR A 119 -8.55 0.10 28.73
CA TYR A 119 -7.60 -0.55 27.83
C TYR A 119 -6.50 -1.25 28.61
N ASP A 120 -6.20 -2.50 28.26
CA ASP A 120 -5.08 -3.29 28.72
C ASP A 120 -4.16 -3.61 27.55
N PHE A 121 -2.99 -2.99 27.46
CA PHE A 121 -2.05 -3.19 26.36
C PHE A 121 -1.30 -4.51 26.51
N LEU A 122 -1.36 -5.35 25.46
CA LEU A 122 -0.87 -6.73 25.47
C LEU A 122 0.45 -6.90 24.70
N THR A 123 0.77 -5.98 23.76
CA THR A 123 1.93 -6.09 22.89
C THR A 123 2.82 -4.85 22.89
N GLU A 124 2.97 -4.14 24.01
CA GLU A 124 3.72 -2.88 24.12
C GLU A 124 5.19 -2.97 23.67
N LYS A 125 5.80 -4.16 23.76
CA LYS A 125 7.20 -4.37 23.37
C LYS A 125 7.40 -4.67 21.88
N LEU A 126 6.32 -4.83 21.11
CA LEU A 126 6.41 -5.08 19.67
C LEU A 126 6.64 -3.76 18.91
N PRO A 127 7.77 -3.59 18.20
CA PRO A 127 8.05 -2.38 17.44
C PRO A 127 7.42 -2.44 16.03
N TRP A 128 6.19 -3.00 15.91
CA TRP A 128 5.48 -3.23 14.66
C TRP A 128 3.97 -3.05 14.81
N ASN A 129 3.32 -2.63 13.72
CA ASN A 129 1.88 -2.53 13.68
C ASN A 129 1.23 -3.91 13.66
N VAL A 130 0.30 -4.17 14.57
CA VAL A 130 -0.67 -5.27 14.43
C VAL A 130 -1.61 -4.94 13.27
N THR A 131 -1.79 -5.90 12.36
CA THR A 131 -2.50 -5.69 11.09
C THR A 131 -3.75 -6.55 10.93
N ASP A 132 -3.81 -7.68 11.61
CA ASP A 132 -4.95 -8.60 11.64
C ASP A 132 -5.07 -9.24 13.02
N VAL A 133 -6.27 -9.62 13.43
CA VAL A 133 -6.55 -10.27 14.71
C VAL A 133 -7.78 -11.17 14.58
N THR A 134 -7.68 -12.38 15.11
CA THR A 134 -8.80 -13.33 15.27
C THR A 134 -8.75 -13.97 16.64
N VAL A 135 -9.91 -14.34 17.18
CA VAL A 135 -10.05 -14.90 18.52
C VAL A 135 -10.64 -16.30 18.44
N GLU A 136 -10.00 -17.25 19.08
CA GLU A 136 -10.51 -18.61 19.19
C GLU A 136 -11.74 -18.66 20.11
N PRO A 137 -12.87 -19.28 19.67
CA PRO A 137 -14.14 -19.15 20.36
C PRO A 137 -14.24 -19.83 21.75
N GLY A 138 -13.40 -20.84 22.03
CA GLY A 138 -13.52 -21.68 23.23
C GLY A 138 -12.42 -21.46 24.27
N LEU A 139 -11.16 -21.39 23.85
CA LEU A 139 -9.98 -21.38 24.73
C LEU A 139 -9.44 -19.97 24.97
N GLY A 140 -9.99 -18.96 24.30
CA GLY A 140 -9.57 -17.56 24.46
C GLY A 140 -8.17 -17.26 23.90
N MET A 141 -7.67 -18.08 23.01
CA MET A 141 -6.44 -17.79 22.27
C MET A 141 -6.69 -16.67 21.24
N VAL A 142 -5.70 -15.82 21.03
CA VAL A 142 -5.77 -14.73 20.06
C VAL A 142 -4.63 -14.90 19.06
N ALA A 143 -4.95 -15.10 17.79
CA ALA A 143 -3.95 -15.04 16.73
C ALA A 143 -3.94 -13.63 16.13
N PHE A 144 -2.75 -13.09 15.91
CA PHE A 144 -2.60 -11.80 15.27
C PHE A 144 -1.40 -11.76 14.33
N SER A 145 -1.50 -10.95 13.29
CA SER A 145 -0.37 -10.66 12.41
C SER A 145 0.17 -9.26 12.62
N THR A 146 1.44 -9.08 12.30
CA THR A 146 2.13 -7.78 12.32
C THR A 146 2.67 -7.42 10.95
N ASN A 147 3.03 -6.14 10.77
CA ASN A 147 3.77 -5.68 9.62
C ASN A 147 5.23 -5.41 10.03
N GLU A 148 6.11 -6.38 9.78
CA GLU A 148 7.52 -6.36 10.16
C GLU A 148 8.37 -5.95 8.96
N ASP A 149 8.64 -4.66 8.83
CA ASP A 149 9.42 -4.12 7.72
C ASP A 149 8.85 -4.50 6.34
N GLY A 150 7.52 -4.55 6.24
CA GLY A 150 6.78 -4.93 5.03
C GLY A 150 6.30 -6.39 5.01
N ALA A 151 7.02 -7.34 5.59
CA ALA A 151 6.59 -8.72 5.69
C ALA A 151 5.58 -8.94 6.84
N SER A 152 4.84 -10.04 6.82
CA SER A 152 3.98 -10.42 7.95
C SER A 152 4.74 -11.24 8.98
N GLY A 153 4.65 -10.86 10.26
CA GLY A 153 4.87 -11.74 11.40
C GLY A 153 3.55 -12.37 11.83
N LEU A 154 3.57 -13.60 12.35
CA LEU A 154 2.41 -14.31 12.89
C LEU A 154 2.64 -14.67 14.34
N TYR A 155 1.66 -14.38 15.18
CA TYR A 155 1.73 -14.54 16.62
C TYR A 155 0.50 -15.22 17.18
N LEU A 156 0.69 -15.97 18.25
CA LEU A 156 -0.38 -16.51 19.10
C LEU A 156 -0.22 -15.93 20.51
N LEU A 157 -1.26 -15.31 21.03
CA LEU A 157 -1.36 -14.77 22.38
C LEU A 157 -2.24 -15.73 23.20
N VAL A 158 -1.74 -16.12 24.39
CA VAL A 158 -2.46 -16.89 25.39
C VAL A 158 -2.31 -16.17 26.72
N GLY A 159 -3.43 -15.70 27.27
CA GLY A 159 -3.41 -14.81 28.42
C GLY A 159 -2.67 -13.49 28.11
N ARG A 160 -1.52 -13.28 28.76
CA ARG A 160 -0.67 -12.09 28.52
C ARG A 160 0.65 -12.42 27.81
N SER A 161 0.87 -13.67 27.43
CA SER A 161 2.10 -14.13 26.78
C SER A 161 1.84 -14.40 25.30
N TYR A 162 2.69 -13.87 24.44
CA TYR A 162 2.59 -14.15 23.01
C TYR A 162 3.88 -14.81 22.47
N ARG A 163 3.69 -15.70 21.50
CA ARG A 163 4.77 -16.40 20.78
C ARG A 163 4.70 -16.08 19.30
N ARG A 164 5.86 -15.78 18.70
CA ARG A 164 6.03 -15.64 17.26
C ARG A 164 6.23 -17.03 16.61
N TYR A 165 5.62 -17.20 15.44
CA TYR A 165 5.82 -18.38 14.59
C TYR A 165 6.59 -17.99 13.33
N ASP A 166 7.51 -18.88 12.91
CA ASP A 166 8.31 -18.65 11.72
C ASP A 166 7.49 -18.96 10.46
N LEU A 167 7.50 -18.01 9.53
CA LEU A 167 6.86 -18.12 8.23
C LEU A 167 7.87 -17.81 7.12
N PRO A 168 7.69 -18.37 5.92
CA PRO A 168 8.36 -17.86 4.74
C PRO A 168 8.10 -16.38 4.54
N LEU A 169 9.06 -15.65 3.92
CA LEU A 169 8.88 -14.24 3.57
C LEU A 169 7.61 -14.05 2.74
N GLY A 170 6.68 -13.21 3.24
CA GLY A 170 5.42 -13.00 2.54
C GLY A 170 4.40 -12.22 3.35
N LEU A 171 3.16 -12.26 2.88
CA LEU A 171 2.03 -11.59 3.47
C LEU A 171 0.97 -12.59 3.90
N VAL A 172 0.63 -12.55 5.17
CA VAL A 172 -0.48 -13.29 5.77
C VAL A 172 -1.74 -12.45 5.74
N GLY A 173 -2.89 -13.08 5.46
CA GLY A 173 -4.20 -12.46 5.56
C GLY A 173 -5.30 -13.47 5.83
N GLY A 174 -6.43 -13.00 6.39
CA GLY A 174 -7.60 -13.82 6.65
C GLY A 174 -7.34 -14.91 7.70
N LEU A 175 -6.87 -14.52 8.87
CA LEU A 175 -6.65 -15.44 10.00
C LEU A 175 -7.97 -16.01 10.48
N GLU A 176 -8.05 -17.35 10.59
CA GLU A 176 -9.25 -18.06 11.04
C GLU A 176 -8.85 -19.30 11.84
N PHE A 177 -9.38 -19.49 13.04
CA PHE A 177 -9.19 -20.73 13.79
C PHE A 177 -10.11 -21.85 13.27
N SER A 178 -9.62 -23.07 13.28
CA SER A 178 -10.50 -24.25 13.15
C SER A 178 -11.50 -24.29 14.32
N PRO A 179 -12.69 -24.90 14.13
CA PRO A 179 -13.71 -24.96 15.18
C PRO A 179 -13.25 -25.63 16.48
N ASP A 180 -12.25 -26.51 16.41
CA ASP A 180 -11.65 -27.21 17.57
C ASP A 180 -10.42 -26.45 18.14
N GLY A 181 -10.05 -25.29 17.60
CA GLY A 181 -8.92 -24.49 18.03
C GLY A 181 -7.54 -25.11 17.80
N THR A 182 -7.44 -26.24 17.09
CA THR A 182 -6.17 -26.98 16.88
C THR A 182 -5.36 -26.48 15.71
N GLN A 183 -5.97 -25.73 14.80
CA GLN A 183 -5.33 -25.15 13.61
C GLN A 183 -5.70 -23.69 13.42
N LEU A 184 -4.78 -22.95 12.78
CA LEU A 184 -4.99 -21.59 12.29
C LEU A 184 -4.86 -21.60 10.77
N GLY A 185 -5.95 -21.28 10.06
CA GLY A 185 -6.01 -21.09 8.62
C GLY A 185 -5.64 -19.65 8.24
N PHE A 186 -5.02 -19.46 7.09
CA PHE A 186 -4.70 -18.14 6.52
C PHE A 186 -4.33 -18.24 5.04
N THR A 187 -4.33 -17.12 4.36
CA THR A 187 -3.69 -17.00 3.05
C THR A 187 -2.25 -16.53 3.22
N LEU A 188 -1.32 -17.07 2.43
CA LEU A 188 0.08 -16.64 2.37
C LEU A 188 0.45 -16.32 0.91
N SER A 189 0.77 -15.04 0.66
CA SER A 189 1.33 -14.57 -0.61
C SER A 189 2.82 -14.32 -0.44
N ARG A 190 3.64 -14.95 -1.25
CA ARG A 190 5.11 -14.84 -1.21
C ARG A 190 5.62 -14.08 -2.44
N PRO A 191 6.83 -13.53 -2.45
CA PRO A 191 7.41 -12.93 -3.65
C PRO A 191 7.57 -13.91 -4.81
N ASP A 192 7.84 -15.18 -4.49
CA ASP A 192 8.12 -16.28 -5.42
C ASP A 192 6.94 -17.25 -5.59
N SER A 193 5.77 -16.97 -5.00
CA SER A 193 4.58 -17.82 -5.14
C SER A 193 3.31 -16.98 -4.99
N PRO A 194 2.29 -17.18 -5.84
CA PRO A 194 0.98 -16.57 -5.67
C PRO A 194 0.37 -16.84 -4.28
N SER A 195 -0.74 -16.16 -3.99
CA SER A 195 -1.44 -16.35 -2.73
C SER A 195 -2.16 -17.68 -2.70
N ASP A 196 -1.86 -18.48 -1.68
CA ASP A 196 -2.49 -19.79 -1.44
C ASP A 196 -3.07 -19.90 -0.03
N ALA A 197 -3.99 -20.85 0.14
CA ALA A 197 -4.51 -21.22 1.44
C ALA A 197 -3.52 -22.11 2.17
N TRP A 198 -3.27 -21.80 3.43
CA TRP A 198 -2.38 -22.49 4.33
C TRP A 198 -3.05 -22.73 5.67
N SER A 199 -2.63 -23.74 6.40
CA SER A 199 -2.91 -23.85 7.82
C SER A 199 -1.63 -24.10 8.62
N MET A 200 -1.69 -23.69 9.87
CA MET A 200 -0.66 -23.95 10.88
C MET A 200 -1.27 -24.74 12.02
N ARG A 201 -0.69 -25.91 12.32
CA ARG A 201 -1.09 -26.71 13.47
C ARG A 201 -0.59 -26.06 14.76
N LEU A 202 -1.43 -26.04 15.77
CA LEU A 202 -1.11 -25.51 17.09
C LEU A 202 -0.87 -26.65 18.09
N PRO A 203 0.10 -26.52 19.04
CA PRO A 203 0.98 -25.36 19.23
C PRO A 203 2.31 -25.46 18.49
N ASP A 204 2.59 -26.54 17.73
CA ASP A 204 3.92 -26.84 17.18
C ASP A 204 4.32 -25.97 15.96
N GLY A 205 3.35 -25.33 15.31
CA GLY A 205 3.60 -24.42 14.20
C GLY A 205 3.83 -25.11 12.85
N LYS A 206 3.51 -26.41 12.72
CA LYS A 206 3.66 -27.14 11.45
C LYS A 206 2.74 -26.57 10.38
N LEU A 207 3.34 -26.10 9.27
CA LEU A 207 2.63 -25.51 8.14
C LEU A 207 2.17 -26.60 7.16
N THR A 208 0.98 -26.40 6.58
CA THR A 208 0.42 -27.19 5.48
C THR A 208 -0.11 -26.24 4.42
N ARG A 209 0.35 -26.37 3.16
CA ARG A 209 -0.20 -25.68 1.99
C ARG A 209 -1.34 -26.51 1.41
N TRP A 210 -2.50 -25.88 1.20
CA TRP A 210 -3.72 -26.55 0.75
C TRP A 210 -4.03 -26.30 -0.72
N THR A 211 -3.67 -25.14 -1.23
CA THR A 211 -3.90 -24.79 -2.63
C THR A 211 -2.59 -24.49 -3.34
N TYR A 212 -2.59 -24.65 -4.64
CA TYR A 212 -1.43 -24.43 -5.52
C TYR A 212 -1.92 -23.59 -6.69
N SER A 213 -1.82 -22.26 -6.53
CA SER A 213 -2.24 -21.30 -7.56
C SER A 213 -1.40 -21.45 -8.81
N GLU A 214 -2.06 -21.47 -9.95
CA GLU A 214 -1.47 -21.66 -11.25
C GLU A 214 -0.64 -20.43 -11.70
N VAL A 215 0.52 -20.65 -12.29
CA VAL A 215 1.46 -19.62 -12.75
C VAL A 215 1.67 -19.62 -14.28
N GLY A 216 0.73 -20.18 -15.03
CA GLY A 216 0.78 -20.17 -16.50
C GLY A 216 1.84 -21.10 -17.09
N GLY A 217 2.20 -22.19 -16.39
CA GLY A 217 3.23 -23.13 -16.83
C GLY A 217 4.66 -22.57 -16.76
N LEU A 218 4.86 -21.45 -16.05
CA LEU A 218 6.19 -20.93 -15.75
C LEU A 218 6.88 -21.80 -14.68
N ASP A 219 8.21 -21.83 -14.74
CA ASP A 219 9.04 -22.50 -13.75
C ASP A 219 9.11 -21.66 -12.46
N GLU A 220 8.45 -22.14 -11.39
CA GLU A 220 8.44 -21.47 -10.10
C GLU A 220 9.84 -21.36 -9.46
N GLU A 221 10.78 -22.27 -9.79
CA GLU A 221 12.16 -22.23 -9.29
C GLU A 221 12.96 -21.05 -9.87
N SER A 222 12.51 -20.50 -10.99
CA SER A 222 13.09 -19.29 -11.58
C SER A 222 12.66 -18.00 -10.88
N PHE A 223 11.67 -18.05 -9.99
CA PHE A 223 11.15 -16.86 -9.35
C PHE A 223 12.07 -16.33 -8.27
N VAL A 224 12.30 -15.02 -8.31
CA VAL A 224 13.27 -14.34 -7.46
C VAL A 224 12.62 -13.84 -6.18
N VAL A 225 13.26 -14.12 -5.03
CA VAL A 225 12.94 -13.55 -3.73
C VAL A 225 13.82 -12.31 -3.48
N PRO A 226 13.28 -11.18 -3.01
CA PRO A 226 14.06 -9.97 -2.82
C PRO A 226 14.87 -9.97 -1.53
N ASP A 227 15.99 -9.24 -1.56
CA ASP A 227 16.70 -8.82 -0.36
C ASP A 227 16.03 -7.59 0.27
N ARG A 228 15.99 -7.55 1.59
CA ARG A 228 15.67 -6.32 2.33
C ARG A 228 16.94 -5.52 2.55
N ILE A 229 16.91 -4.25 2.17
CA ILE A 229 18.04 -3.33 2.37
C ILE A 229 17.58 -2.07 3.09
N ARG A 230 18.55 -1.31 3.58
CA ARG A 230 18.39 0.07 4.03
C ARG A 230 19.49 0.91 3.43
N TYR A 231 19.16 2.06 2.87
CA TYR A 231 20.13 3.01 2.36
C TYR A 231 20.03 4.36 3.08
N LYS A 232 21.18 4.99 3.29
CA LYS A 232 21.25 6.28 3.97
C LYS A 232 20.83 7.40 3.04
N THR A 233 19.94 8.28 3.50
CA THR A 233 19.46 9.44 2.75
C THR A 233 20.06 10.76 3.29
N PHE A 234 19.70 11.88 2.67
CA PHE A 234 20.30 13.21 2.84
C PHE A 234 20.34 13.74 4.29
N ASP A 235 19.39 13.33 5.14
CA ASP A 235 19.31 13.71 6.56
C ASP A 235 19.80 12.60 7.52
N GLY A 236 20.50 11.60 6.98
CA GLY A 236 21.08 10.49 7.76
C GLY A 236 20.12 9.36 8.07
N ARG A 237 18.83 9.45 7.70
CA ARG A 237 17.85 8.38 7.89
C ARG A 237 18.20 7.17 7.06
N GLN A 238 17.74 6.01 7.54
CA GLN A 238 17.81 4.75 6.83
C GLN A 238 16.46 4.49 6.14
N ILE A 239 16.45 4.53 4.82
CA ILE A 239 15.25 4.28 4.01
C ILE A 239 15.18 2.80 3.66
N PRO A 240 14.10 2.08 4.02
CA PRO A 240 13.94 0.67 3.69
C PRO A 240 13.55 0.47 2.22
N ALA A 241 14.07 -0.59 1.63
CA ALA A 241 13.70 -1.02 0.28
C ALA A 241 13.83 -2.53 0.13
N TYR A 242 13.20 -3.07 -0.91
CA TYR A 242 13.36 -4.43 -1.38
C TYR A 242 14.06 -4.42 -2.73
N VAL A 243 15.06 -5.27 -2.90
CA VAL A 243 15.85 -5.38 -4.13
C VAL A 243 15.75 -6.78 -4.67
N PHE A 244 15.21 -6.90 -5.87
CA PHE A 244 15.20 -8.13 -6.65
C PHE A 244 16.35 -8.07 -7.65
N ARG A 245 17.20 -9.09 -7.66
CA ARG A 245 18.31 -9.22 -8.59
C ARG A 245 18.04 -10.31 -9.60
N PRO A 246 18.13 -10.06 -10.92
CA PRO A 246 17.96 -11.12 -11.90
C PRO A 246 19.13 -12.11 -11.81
N ALA A 247 18.88 -13.35 -12.18
CA ALA A 247 19.92 -14.36 -12.30
C ALA A 247 21.02 -13.88 -13.27
N GLY A 248 22.29 -14.07 -12.89
CA GLY A 248 23.44 -13.66 -13.69
C GLY A 248 23.89 -12.19 -13.51
N ALA A 249 23.16 -11.36 -12.74
CA ALA A 249 23.66 -10.04 -12.36
C ALA A 249 24.97 -10.17 -11.59
N SER A 250 26.02 -9.48 -12.04
CA SER A 250 27.36 -9.56 -11.46
C SER A 250 28.15 -8.29 -11.77
N LYS A 251 29.35 -8.16 -11.17
CA LYS A 251 30.26 -7.04 -11.47
C LYS A 251 30.66 -7.00 -12.97
N GLN A 252 30.74 -8.14 -13.63
CA GLN A 252 31.09 -8.27 -15.05
C GLN A 252 29.89 -8.03 -15.97
N ALA A 253 28.68 -8.27 -15.48
CA ALA A 253 27.43 -8.09 -16.18
C ALA A 253 26.38 -7.41 -15.29
N PRO A 254 26.58 -6.10 -14.97
CA PRO A 254 25.65 -5.40 -14.07
C PRO A 254 24.28 -5.21 -14.72
N ALA A 255 23.23 -5.49 -13.94
CA ALA A 255 21.85 -5.45 -14.41
C ALA A 255 21.34 -4.00 -14.51
N PRO A 256 20.61 -3.62 -15.58
CA PRO A 256 19.85 -2.38 -15.61
C PRO A 256 18.80 -2.37 -14.48
N VAL A 257 18.47 -1.19 -13.97
CA VAL A 257 17.66 -1.03 -12.76
C VAL A 257 16.32 -0.38 -13.08
N LEU A 258 15.24 -0.96 -12.57
CA LEU A 258 13.91 -0.38 -12.51
C LEU A 258 13.56 -0.03 -11.05
N ILE A 259 13.52 1.25 -10.71
CA ILE A 259 13.02 1.72 -9.41
C ILE A 259 11.51 1.83 -9.52
N HIS A 260 10.77 0.95 -8.83
CA HIS A 260 9.32 0.95 -8.85
C HIS A 260 8.75 1.53 -7.56
N ILE A 261 8.22 2.76 -7.64
CA ILE A 261 7.76 3.55 -6.51
C ILE A 261 6.26 3.36 -6.32
N HIS A 262 5.84 2.98 -5.10
CA HIS A 262 4.43 2.77 -4.80
C HIS A 262 3.62 4.08 -4.77
N GLY A 263 2.30 3.97 -4.96
CA GLY A 263 1.35 5.06 -4.78
C GLY A 263 1.00 5.28 -3.30
N GLY A 264 0.19 6.26 -3.05
CA GLY A 264 -0.29 6.61 -1.71
C GLY A 264 -0.19 8.10 -1.47
N PRO A 265 0.85 8.66 -0.78
CA PRO A 265 2.09 8.08 -0.24
C PRO A 265 1.90 7.18 0.98
N GLU A 266 0.83 7.36 1.74
CA GLU A 266 0.47 6.61 2.95
C GLU A 266 0.15 5.12 2.66
N SER A 267 1.05 4.48 1.90
CA SER A 267 1.03 3.07 1.52
C SER A 267 2.42 2.49 1.74
N GLN A 268 2.65 1.27 1.29
CA GLN A 268 3.93 0.57 1.43
C GLN A 268 4.05 -0.46 0.33
N TYR A 269 5.25 -0.64 -0.22
CA TYR A 269 5.56 -1.88 -0.89
C TYR A 269 5.74 -2.98 0.16
N ARG A 270 5.09 -4.11 -0.06
CA ARG A 270 5.18 -5.31 0.78
C ARG A 270 5.50 -6.52 -0.11
N PRO A 271 6.34 -7.47 0.34
CA PRO A 271 6.85 -8.57 -0.47
C PRO A 271 5.73 -9.60 -0.77
N ARG A 272 5.14 -9.47 -1.95
CA ARG A 272 4.11 -10.36 -2.48
C ARG A 272 4.44 -10.76 -3.91
N PHE A 273 3.80 -11.79 -4.41
CA PHE A 273 3.92 -12.19 -5.80
C PHE A 273 3.49 -11.08 -6.76
N SER A 274 4.31 -10.89 -7.80
CA SER A 274 4.03 -10.02 -8.92
C SER A 274 4.57 -10.67 -10.19
N SER A 275 3.66 -11.19 -11.01
CA SER A 275 4.04 -11.77 -12.31
C SER A 275 4.80 -10.79 -13.20
N LEU A 276 4.48 -9.48 -13.09
CA LEU A 276 5.17 -8.46 -13.87
C LEU A 276 6.60 -8.19 -13.37
N ASP A 277 6.84 -8.25 -12.04
CA ASP A 277 8.20 -8.14 -11.51
C ASP A 277 9.04 -9.34 -11.92
N GLN A 278 8.49 -10.56 -11.81
CA GLN A 278 9.16 -11.77 -12.27
C GLN A 278 9.45 -11.71 -13.79
N PHE A 279 8.54 -11.15 -14.58
CA PHE A 279 8.78 -10.92 -16.00
C PHE A 279 9.94 -9.92 -16.24
N TYR A 280 10.01 -8.82 -15.50
CA TYR A 280 11.11 -7.86 -15.62
C TYR A 280 12.46 -8.49 -15.26
N LEU A 281 12.49 -9.33 -14.25
CA LEU A 281 13.69 -10.06 -13.81
C LEU A 281 14.13 -11.10 -14.85
N ASN A 282 13.23 -12.01 -15.22
CA ASN A 282 13.57 -13.20 -16.00
C ASN A 282 13.63 -12.94 -17.50
N GLU A 283 12.75 -12.06 -18.03
CA GLU A 283 12.66 -11.82 -19.47
C GLU A 283 13.38 -10.54 -19.94
N LEU A 284 13.54 -9.56 -19.06
CA LEU A 284 14.24 -8.32 -19.39
C LEU A 284 15.61 -8.19 -18.71
N GLY A 285 15.95 -9.08 -17.78
CA GLY A 285 17.18 -9.04 -17.01
C GLY A 285 17.31 -7.76 -16.16
N LEU A 286 16.18 -7.17 -15.72
CA LEU A 286 16.19 -5.97 -14.91
C LEU A 286 16.29 -6.31 -13.42
N ALA A 287 17.13 -5.61 -12.68
CA ALA A 287 16.97 -5.53 -11.25
C ALA A 287 15.78 -4.63 -10.92
N VAL A 288 14.91 -5.05 -9.98
CA VAL A 288 13.75 -4.26 -9.54
C VAL A 288 13.96 -3.82 -8.12
N ILE A 289 13.91 -2.50 -7.87
CA ILE A 289 14.04 -1.92 -6.54
C ILE A 289 12.71 -1.30 -6.14
N ARG A 290 12.21 -1.69 -4.95
CA ARG A 290 10.93 -1.25 -4.37
C ARG A 290 11.20 -0.44 -3.09
N PRO A 291 11.48 0.88 -3.20
CA PRO A 291 11.73 1.70 -2.03
C PRO A 291 10.44 2.00 -1.27
N ASN A 292 10.54 2.02 0.07
CA ASN A 292 9.54 2.56 0.97
C ASN A 292 10.04 3.92 1.48
N VAL A 293 10.00 4.93 0.61
CA VAL A 293 10.45 6.30 0.89
C VAL A 293 9.72 6.87 2.11
N ARG A 294 10.25 7.94 2.72
CA ARG A 294 9.54 8.64 3.80
C ARG A 294 8.10 8.97 3.39
N GLY A 295 7.16 8.94 4.34
CA GLY A 295 5.72 8.99 4.07
C GLY A 295 5.08 7.62 3.89
N SER A 296 5.86 6.55 3.68
CA SER A 296 5.34 5.18 3.61
C SER A 296 4.77 4.72 4.94
N ALA A 297 3.68 3.94 4.89
CA ALA A 297 3.09 3.28 6.05
C ALA A 297 3.95 2.10 6.54
N GLY A 298 3.68 1.61 7.75
CA GLY A 298 4.31 0.40 8.30
C GLY A 298 5.56 0.65 9.15
N TYR A 299 6.10 1.85 9.16
CA TYR A 299 7.32 2.22 9.88
C TYR A 299 7.07 3.19 11.06
N GLY A 300 5.88 3.17 11.61
CA GLY A 300 5.43 4.05 12.70
C GLY A 300 4.75 5.32 12.19
N LYS A 301 3.96 5.96 13.08
CA LYS A 301 3.18 7.17 12.72
C LYS A 301 4.05 8.39 12.42
N THR A 302 5.23 8.48 13.03
CA THR A 302 6.20 9.54 12.72
C THR A 302 6.71 9.41 11.28
N TYR A 303 7.07 8.20 10.84
CA TYR A 303 7.57 7.95 9.48
C TYR A 303 6.55 8.33 8.40
N VAL A 304 5.28 8.01 8.63
CA VAL A 304 4.16 8.37 7.71
C VAL A 304 4.03 9.88 7.50
N ARG A 305 4.41 10.69 8.50
CA ARG A 305 4.28 12.15 8.44
C ARG A 305 5.52 12.87 7.91
N LEU A 306 6.59 12.14 7.58
CA LEU A 306 7.88 12.76 7.22
C LEU A 306 7.86 13.52 5.91
N ASP A 307 6.88 13.28 5.05
CA ASP A 307 6.72 13.97 3.77
C ASP A 307 5.45 14.82 3.67
N ASN A 308 4.70 15.03 4.78
CA ASN A 308 3.45 15.78 4.73
C ASN A 308 3.65 17.27 4.51
N GLY A 309 2.74 17.89 3.75
CA GLY A 309 2.70 19.33 3.49
C GLY A 309 3.98 19.85 2.86
N LEU A 310 4.64 20.83 3.48
CA LEU A 310 5.86 21.48 2.99
C LEU A 310 7.10 20.55 2.88
N LYS A 311 7.01 19.31 3.37
CA LYS A 311 8.07 18.31 3.28
C LYS A 311 7.89 17.35 2.10
N ARG A 312 6.89 17.55 1.25
CA ARG A 312 6.51 16.62 0.17
C ARG A 312 7.67 16.27 -0.77
N GLU A 313 8.56 17.21 -1.03
CA GLU A 313 9.72 17.01 -1.91
C GLU A 313 10.82 16.16 -1.28
N ASP A 314 10.83 15.97 0.06
CA ASP A 314 11.85 15.19 0.73
C ASP A 314 11.80 13.69 0.36
N SER A 315 10.62 13.17 -0.01
CA SER A 315 10.49 11.81 -0.54
C SER A 315 11.17 11.63 -1.91
N VAL A 316 11.20 12.68 -2.75
CA VAL A 316 11.94 12.66 -4.01
C VAL A 316 13.45 12.66 -3.78
N LYS A 317 13.93 13.34 -2.73
CA LYS A 317 15.35 13.30 -2.33
C LYS A 317 15.79 11.91 -1.89
N ASP A 318 14.88 11.10 -1.30
CA ASP A 318 15.16 9.70 -0.99
C ASP A 318 15.46 8.86 -2.24
N ILE A 319 14.83 9.19 -3.39
CA ILE A 319 15.17 8.56 -4.68
C ILE A 319 16.58 8.99 -5.14
N GLY A 320 16.95 10.25 -4.95
CA GLY A 320 18.33 10.70 -5.21
C GLY A 320 19.36 9.90 -4.43
N ALA A 321 19.12 9.70 -3.12
CA ALA A 321 19.97 8.88 -2.28
C ALA A 321 19.97 7.39 -2.68
N LEU A 322 18.86 6.87 -3.21
CA LEU A 322 18.81 5.53 -3.77
C LEU A 322 19.68 5.41 -5.03
N LEU A 323 19.71 6.44 -5.89
CA LEU A 323 20.61 6.47 -7.04
C LEU A 323 22.08 6.45 -6.58
N ASP A 324 22.45 7.18 -5.52
CA ASP A 324 23.79 7.14 -4.94
C ASP A 324 24.12 5.74 -4.41
N TRP A 325 23.17 5.08 -3.74
CA TRP A 325 23.34 3.70 -3.28
C TRP A 325 23.55 2.72 -4.44
N ILE A 326 22.78 2.84 -5.54
CA ILE A 326 22.92 2.00 -6.73
C ILE A 326 24.34 2.10 -7.32
N GLU A 327 24.97 3.29 -7.30
CA GLU A 327 26.35 3.47 -7.78
C GLU A 327 27.37 2.67 -6.97
N THR A 328 27.06 2.35 -5.72
CA THR A 328 27.93 1.52 -4.86
C THR A 328 27.78 0.02 -5.09
N GLN A 329 26.78 -0.42 -5.85
CA GLN A 329 26.48 -1.84 -6.06
C GLN A 329 27.16 -2.33 -7.34
N PRO A 330 28.12 -3.27 -7.26
CA PRO A 330 28.89 -3.69 -8.43
C PRO A 330 28.06 -4.49 -9.45
N ASP A 331 26.95 -5.09 -9.04
CA ASP A 331 26.04 -5.92 -9.82
C ASP A 331 24.88 -5.15 -10.45
N LEU A 332 24.78 -3.82 -10.17
CA LEU A 332 23.76 -2.92 -10.71
C LEU A 332 24.37 -1.89 -11.66
N ASP A 333 23.76 -1.66 -12.81
CA ASP A 333 24.21 -0.64 -13.76
C ASP A 333 23.60 0.73 -13.46
N SER A 334 24.33 1.56 -12.73
CA SER A 334 23.93 2.92 -12.38
C SER A 334 23.75 3.87 -13.59
N LYS A 335 24.24 3.49 -14.78
CA LYS A 335 24.05 4.24 -16.01
C LYS A 335 22.78 3.85 -16.78
N ARG A 336 22.13 2.75 -16.37
CA ARG A 336 20.88 2.27 -16.94
C ARG A 336 19.82 2.12 -15.86
N VAL A 337 19.30 3.26 -15.36
CA VAL A 337 18.26 3.31 -14.34
C VAL A 337 17.00 3.95 -14.90
N ALA A 338 15.84 3.33 -14.65
CA ALA A 338 14.53 3.88 -14.94
C ALA A 338 13.68 3.98 -13.66
N VAL A 339 12.73 4.92 -13.65
CA VAL A 339 11.74 5.06 -12.59
C VAL A 339 10.35 4.70 -13.12
N TYR A 340 9.58 3.97 -12.30
CA TYR A 340 8.20 3.56 -12.58
C TYR A 340 7.34 3.82 -11.36
N GLY A 341 6.11 4.32 -11.55
CA GLY A 341 5.18 4.49 -10.45
C GLY A 341 3.78 4.83 -10.88
N GLY A 342 2.83 4.59 -9.97
CA GLY A 342 1.42 4.89 -10.19
C GLY A 342 0.84 5.85 -9.16
N SER A 343 -0.11 6.71 -9.58
CA SER A 343 -0.77 7.67 -8.67
C SER A 343 0.27 8.62 -8.04
N TYR A 344 0.40 8.64 -6.71
CA TYR A 344 1.50 9.34 -6.07
C TYR A 344 2.87 8.85 -6.54
N GLY A 345 3.03 7.53 -6.79
CA GLY A 345 4.26 7.01 -7.42
C GLY A 345 4.54 7.63 -8.79
N GLY A 346 3.50 8.01 -9.54
CA GLY A 346 3.62 8.78 -10.79
C GLY A 346 4.14 10.19 -10.56
N TYR A 347 3.68 10.90 -9.52
CA TYR A 347 4.32 12.15 -9.08
C TYR A 347 5.80 11.94 -8.76
N MET A 348 6.12 10.87 -8.04
CA MET A 348 7.51 10.53 -7.70
C MET A 348 8.36 10.26 -8.95
N VAL A 349 7.79 9.63 -9.98
CA VAL A 349 8.44 9.49 -11.30
C VAL A 349 8.72 10.86 -11.91
N LEU A 350 7.70 11.70 -12.05
CA LEU A 350 7.86 13.03 -12.65
C LEU A 350 8.81 13.92 -11.84
N GLY A 351 8.70 13.90 -10.50
CA GLY A 351 9.61 14.61 -9.61
C GLY A 351 11.06 14.12 -9.74
N SER A 352 11.26 12.82 -9.82
CA SER A 352 12.60 12.23 -10.04
C SER A 352 13.18 12.65 -11.40
N LEU A 353 12.37 12.70 -12.45
CA LEU A 353 12.81 13.17 -13.76
C LEU A 353 13.12 14.68 -13.76
N VAL A 354 12.44 15.48 -12.97
CA VAL A 354 12.74 16.92 -12.80
C VAL A 354 14.10 17.13 -12.13
N HIS A 355 14.44 16.31 -11.13
CA HIS A 355 15.65 16.51 -10.32
C HIS A 355 16.87 15.71 -10.79
N PHE A 356 16.66 14.53 -11.42
CA PHE A 356 17.69 13.55 -11.71
C PHE A 356 17.68 13.05 -13.17
N SER A 357 17.23 13.90 -14.13
CA SER A 357 17.14 13.50 -15.53
C SER A 357 18.46 13.00 -16.14
N ASP A 358 19.58 13.52 -15.69
CA ASP A 358 20.93 13.15 -16.13
C ASP A 358 21.37 11.75 -15.65
N ARG A 359 20.76 11.26 -14.58
CA ARG A 359 21.03 9.94 -13.97
C ARG A 359 20.00 8.87 -14.40
N LEU A 360 18.90 9.27 -15.05
CA LEU A 360 17.79 8.39 -15.40
C LEU A 360 17.67 8.24 -16.92
N LYS A 361 17.43 7.03 -17.42
CA LYS A 361 17.24 6.75 -18.85
C LYS A 361 15.82 7.03 -19.32
N CYS A 362 14.84 6.70 -18.49
CA CYS A 362 13.42 6.93 -18.81
C CYS A 362 12.54 6.85 -17.56
N GLY A 363 11.29 7.29 -17.69
CA GLY A 363 10.26 7.18 -16.66
C GLY A 363 8.96 6.60 -17.20
N VAL A 364 8.25 5.88 -16.33
CA VAL A 364 6.91 5.33 -16.61
C VAL A 364 5.95 5.86 -15.56
N ASP A 365 5.07 6.76 -15.98
CA ASP A 365 4.05 7.40 -15.16
C ASP A 365 2.67 6.78 -15.44
N ILE A 366 2.10 6.12 -14.45
CA ILE A 366 0.77 5.53 -14.51
C ILE A 366 -0.20 6.35 -13.63
N VAL A 367 -1.17 7.02 -14.25
CA VAL A 367 -2.18 7.84 -13.57
C VAL A 367 -1.60 8.82 -12.52
N GLY A 368 -0.46 9.46 -12.86
CA GLY A 368 0.32 10.26 -11.92
C GLY A 368 -0.20 11.69 -11.74
N ILE A 369 0.23 12.31 -10.64
CA ILE A 369 -0.08 13.71 -10.31
C ILE A 369 1.02 14.58 -10.90
N ALA A 370 0.65 15.52 -11.77
CA ALA A 370 1.57 16.48 -12.37
C ALA A 370 1.58 17.83 -11.62
N SER A 371 0.47 18.17 -10.94
CA SER A 371 0.34 19.36 -10.10
C SER A 371 -0.53 19.07 -8.89
N PHE A 372 -0.05 19.34 -7.68
CA PHE A 372 -0.85 19.22 -6.47
C PHE A 372 -1.98 20.25 -6.42
N GLU A 373 -1.77 21.45 -6.98
CA GLU A 373 -2.79 22.49 -7.01
C GLU A 373 -4.00 22.05 -7.85
N SER A 374 -3.78 21.62 -9.11
CA SER A 374 -4.87 21.16 -9.99
C SER A 374 -5.50 19.85 -9.50
N PHE A 375 -4.69 18.92 -9.02
CA PHE A 375 -5.14 17.66 -8.46
C PHE A 375 -6.10 17.87 -7.29
N LEU A 376 -5.74 18.69 -6.29
CA LEU A 376 -6.57 18.92 -5.11
C LEU A 376 -7.85 19.71 -5.45
N LYS A 377 -7.82 20.57 -6.43
CA LYS A 377 -9.02 21.26 -6.94
C LYS A 377 -9.98 20.32 -7.65
N ASN A 378 -9.49 19.39 -8.45
CA ASN A 378 -10.27 18.62 -9.42
C ASN A 378 -10.57 17.18 -8.98
N THR A 379 -9.88 16.63 -7.97
CA THR A 379 -10.21 15.31 -7.40
C THR A 379 -11.61 15.30 -6.83
N LYS A 380 -12.29 14.15 -6.86
CA LYS A 380 -13.67 14.02 -6.34
C LYS A 380 -13.77 14.41 -4.87
N SER A 381 -14.90 15.08 -4.52
CA SER A 381 -15.10 15.73 -3.22
C SER A 381 -14.94 14.79 -2.02
N TYR A 382 -15.39 13.54 -2.13
CA TYR A 382 -15.32 12.54 -1.04
C TYR A 382 -13.88 12.21 -0.58
N ARG A 383 -12.85 12.60 -1.37
CA ARG A 383 -11.44 12.34 -1.06
C ARG A 383 -10.64 13.60 -0.76
N ARG A 384 -11.16 14.76 -1.12
CA ARG A 384 -10.38 16.00 -1.17
C ARG A 384 -9.82 16.38 0.20
N ASP A 385 -10.64 16.35 1.23
CA ASP A 385 -10.19 16.74 2.57
C ASP A 385 -9.20 15.75 3.18
N LEU A 386 -9.39 14.44 2.91
CA LEU A 386 -8.41 13.42 3.25
C LEU A 386 -7.04 13.72 2.60
N ARG A 387 -7.04 14.14 1.32
CA ARG A 387 -5.81 14.49 0.61
C ARG A 387 -5.21 15.81 1.09
N ARG A 388 -6.02 16.79 1.47
CA ARG A 388 -5.54 18.03 2.09
C ARG A 388 -4.83 17.80 3.41
N ALA A 389 -5.29 16.87 4.22
CA ALA A 389 -4.64 16.51 5.48
C ALA A 389 -3.21 15.98 5.27
N GLU A 390 -2.96 15.31 4.16
CA GLU A 390 -1.69 14.68 3.80
C GLU A 390 -0.80 15.59 2.95
N TYR A 391 -1.32 16.08 1.81
CA TYR A 391 -0.54 16.90 0.88
C TYR A 391 -0.39 18.35 1.31
N GLY A 392 -1.33 18.85 2.10
CA GLY A 392 -1.53 20.26 2.44
C GLY A 392 -2.71 20.85 1.67
N ASP A 393 -3.21 21.99 2.15
CA ASP A 393 -4.41 22.65 1.64
C ASP A 393 -4.04 23.68 0.54
N GLU A 394 -4.42 23.40 -0.70
CA GLU A 394 -4.17 24.24 -1.88
C GLU A 394 -4.82 25.63 -1.80
N ARG A 395 -5.70 25.87 -0.84
CA ARG A 395 -6.32 27.18 -0.60
C ARG A 395 -5.41 28.12 0.20
N LYS A 396 -4.39 27.59 0.88
CA LYS A 396 -3.44 28.39 1.68
C LYS A 396 -2.35 28.97 0.77
N PRO A 397 -2.11 30.30 0.77
CA PRO A 397 -1.13 30.94 -0.12
C PRO A 397 0.28 30.39 -0.01
N GLU A 398 0.70 30.01 1.21
CA GLU A 398 1.99 29.39 1.45
C GLU A 398 2.14 28.07 0.70
N LEU A 399 1.11 27.21 0.75
CA LEU A 399 1.11 25.91 0.07
C LEU A 399 0.97 26.07 -1.45
N GLN A 400 0.19 27.03 -1.93
CA GLN A 400 0.16 27.34 -3.36
C GLN A 400 1.55 27.71 -3.89
N LYS A 401 2.28 28.58 -3.19
CA LYS A 401 3.65 28.95 -3.55
C LYS A 401 4.58 27.75 -3.53
N PHE A 402 4.43 26.89 -2.53
CA PHE A 402 5.21 25.64 -2.40
C PHE A 402 4.91 24.69 -3.56
N PHE A 403 3.64 24.40 -3.85
CA PHE A 403 3.24 23.51 -4.95
C PHE A 403 3.77 24.00 -6.29
N ARG A 404 3.63 25.29 -6.61
CA ARG A 404 4.21 25.85 -7.86
C ARG A 404 5.71 25.61 -7.97
N ARG A 405 6.44 25.59 -6.86
CA ARG A 405 7.87 25.31 -6.85
C ARG A 405 8.18 23.85 -7.15
N ILE A 406 7.40 22.89 -6.60
CA ILE A 406 7.70 21.46 -6.68
C ILE A 406 6.93 20.74 -7.79
N ASP A 407 5.82 21.29 -8.29
CA ASP A 407 4.96 20.61 -9.25
C ASP A 407 5.72 20.33 -10.57
N PRO A 408 5.71 19.08 -11.04
CA PRO A 408 6.37 18.70 -12.28
C PRO A 408 5.91 19.49 -13.50
N VAL A 409 4.62 19.86 -13.56
CA VAL A 409 4.06 20.65 -14.67
C VAL A 409 4.71 22.04 -14.81
N HIS A 410 5.14 22.64 -13.70
CA HIS A 410 5.86 23.92 -13.71
C HIS A 410 7.37 23.75 -13.95
N ASN A 411 7.90 22.55 -13.70
CA ASN A 411 9.30 22.22 -13.84
C ASN A 411 9.58 21.31 -15.06
N ALA A 412 8.59 21.08 -15.92
CA ALA A 412 8.68 20.13 -17.03
C ALA A 412 9.88 20.41 -17.96
N GLY A 413 10.33 21.65 -18.09
CA GLY A 413 11.52 22.03 -18.87
C GLY A 413 12.83 21.36 -18.41
N LYS A 414 12.87 20.84 -17.18
CA LYS A 414 14.01 20.11 -16.63
C LYS A 414 14.03 18.63 -17.02
N ILE A 415 12.91 18.09 -17.51
CA ILE A 415 12.80 16.68 -17.92
C ILE A 415 13.51 16.51 -19.27
N LYS A 416 14.62 15.76 -19.27
CA LYS A 416 15.51 15.54 -20.44
C LYS A 416 15.55 14.06 -20.88
N THR A 417 14.61 13.24 -20.40
CA THR A 417 14.57 11.79 -20.64
C THR A 417 13.26 11.39 -21.29
N SER A 418 13.23 10.19 -21.88
CA SER A 418 12.01 9.60 -22.44
C SER A 418 10.98 9.29 -21.33
N LEU A 419 9.70 9.51 -21.63
CA LEU A 419 8.59 9.32 -20.69
C LEU A 419 7.47 8.50 -21.35
N LEU A 420 6.91 7.53 -20.60
CA LEU A 420 5.64 6.91 -20.92
C LEU A 420 4.60 7.38 -19.91
N VAL A 421 3.44 7.85 -20.39
CA VAL A 421 2.28 8.24 -19.56
C VAL A 421 1.09 7.36 -19.94
N ALA A 422 0.56 6.61 -18.95
CA ALA A 422 -0.65 5.85 -19.12
C ALA A 422 -1.76 6.34 -18.17
N HIS A 423 -2.98 6.62 -18.69
CA HIS A 423 -4.05 7.22 -17.88
C HIS A 423 -5.44 6.74 -18.31
N GLY A 424 -6.30 6.47 -17.32
CA GLY A 424 -7.72 6.25 -17.55
C GLY A 424 -8.48 7.57 -17.65
N VAL A 425 -9.22 7.79 -18.74
CA VAL A 425 -9.91 9.07 -18.99
C VAL A 425 -10.99 9.38 -17.94
N ASN A 426 -11.58 8.33 -17.34
CA ASN A 426 -12.63 8.47 -16.33
C ASN A 426 -12.06 8.40 -14.89
N ASP A 427 -10.81 8.76 -14.68
CA ASP A 427 -10.20 8.67 -13.35
C ASP A 427 -10.82 9.68 -12.36
N PRO A 428 -11.51 9.21 -11.30
CA PRO A 428 -12.13 10.08 -10.30
C PRO A 428 -11.16 10.53 -9.20
N ARG A 429 -9.96 9.92 -9.17
CA ARG A 429 -8.96 10.10 -8.11
C ARG A 429 -7.87 11.08 -8.53
N VAL A 430 -7.22 10.79 -9.64
CA VAL A 430 -6.26 11.68 -10.31
C VAL A 430 -6.86 12.04 -11.66
N PRO A 431 -7.38 13.27 -11.83
CA PRO A 431 -8.05 13.66 -13.06
C PRO A 431 -7.15 13.50 -14.29
N PHE A 432 -7.74 13.09 -15.41
CA PHE A 432 -7.04 12.93 -16.68
C PHE A 432 -6.32 14.21 -17.15
N SER A 433 -6.81 15.38 -16.73
CA SER A 433 -6.16 16.67 -16.97
C SER A 433 -4.71 16.78 -16.48
N GLU A 434 -4.30 15.92 -15.51
CA GLU A 434 -2.90 15.87 -15.07
C GLU A 434 -1.98 15.34 -16.20
N ALA A 435 -2.43 14.30 -16.91
CA ALA A 435 -1.71 13.79 -18.09
C ALA A 435 -1.72 14.80 -19.25
N GLU A 436 -2.88 15.46 -19.49
CA GLU A 436 -3.02 16.49 -20.53
C GLU A 436 -2.11 17.70 -20.26
N ALA A 437 -1.85 18.01 -18.99
CA ALA A 437 -1.00 19.13 -18.62
C ALA A 437 0.50 18.85 -18.79
N ILE A 438 0.97 17.63 -18.47
CA ILE A 438 2.41 17.33 -18.46
C ILE A 438 2.93 16.89 -19.83
N VAL A 439 2.18 16.08 -20.59
CA VAL A 439 2.63 15.50 -21.85
C VAL A 439 3.07 16.53 -22.90
N PRO A 440 2.30 17.59 -23.21
CA PRO A 440 2.74 18.58 -24.19
C PRO A 440 4.01 19.31 -23.76
N LYS A 441 4.18 19.56 -22.46
CA LYS A 441 5.35 20.28 -21.94
C LYS A 441 6.63 19.44 -22.05
N VAL A 442 6.56 18.14 -21.80
CA VAL A 442 7.72 17.25 -21.97
C VAL A 442 8.03 17.07 -23.46
N ARG A 443 7.03 16.96 -24.32
CA ARG A 443 7.22 16.95 -25.80
C ARG A 443 7.90 18.22 -26.31
N ALA A 444 7.57 19.37 -25.75
CA ALA A 444 8.20 20.65 -26.10
C ALA A 444 9.71 20.66 -25.83
N ASN A 445 10.21 19.83 -24.91
CA ASN A 445 11.65 19.62 -24.67
C ASN A 445 12.30 18.70 -25.71
N ARG A 446 11.61 18.32 -26.80
CA ARG A 446 12.06 17.37 -27.83
C ARG A 446 12.34 15.97 -27.27
N GLN A 447 11.68 15.59 -26.16
CA GLN A 447 11.79 14.25 -25.59
C GLN A 447 10.76 13.32 -26.21
N THR A 448 11.11 12.03 -26.28
CA THR A 448 10.16 10.99 -26.69
C THR A 448 9.12 10.78 -25.58
N VAL A 449 7.84 11.00 -25.91
CA VAL A 449 6.73 10.75 -24.97
C VAL A 449 5.74 9.77 -25.59
N TRP A 450 5.65 8.58 -25.01
CA TRP A 450 4.61 7.62 -25.32
C TRP A 450 3.39 7.87 -24.43
N THR A 451 2.19 7.72 -25.01
CA THR A 451 0.94 7.88 -24.27
C THR A 451 0.02 6.70 -24.51
N VAL A 452 -0.60 6.20 -23.43
CA VAL A 452 -1.66 5.18 -23.46
C VAL A 452 -2.86 5.71 -22.69
N TYR A 453 -3.91 6.10 -23.38
CA TYR A 453 -5.14 6.62 -22.79
C TYR A 453 -6.29 5.65 -23.01
N ALA A 454 -6.97 5.26 -21.92
CA ALA A 454 -8.10 4.34 -21.98
C ALA A 454 -9.42 5.08 -21.65
N SER A 455 -10.27 5.25 -22.64
CA SER A 455 -11.57 5.96 -22.52
C SER A 455 -12.57 5.29 -21.58
N ASN A 456 -12.36 4.00 -21.28
CA ASN A 456 -13.25 3.16 -20.49
C ASN A 456 -12.63 2.70 -19.16
N GLU A 457 -11.56 3.37 -18.69
CA GLU A 457 -10.90 3.10 -17.41
C GLU A 457 -10.92 4.30 -16.47
N GLY A 458 -10.84 3.98 -15.17
CA GLY A 458 -10.69 4.94 -14.08
C GLY A 458 -9.27 4.96 -13.53
N HIS A 459 -9.15 4.97 -12.19
CA HIS A 459 -7.86 5.01 -11.49
C HIS A 459 -7.16 3.64 -11.52
N GLY A 460 -6.36 3.42 -12.52
CA GLY A 460 -5.71 2.16 -12.85
C GLY A 460 -6.45 1.36 -13.91
N PHE A 461 -5.78 0.37 -14.49
CA PHE A 461 -6.27 -0.43 -15.60
C PHE A 461 -6.83 -1.75 -15.06
N ARG A 462 -8.16 -1.81 -14.82
CA ARG A 462 -8.83 -2.97 -14.23
C ARG A 462 -9.30 -3.99 -15.25
N LYS A 463 -9.72 -3.53 -16.42
CA LYS A 463 -10.13 -4.42 -17.52
C LYS A 463 -8.91 -5.16 -18.06
N LYS A 464 -9.01 -6.49 -18.16
CA LYS A 464 -7.90 -7.36 -18.57
C LYS A 464 -7.23 -6.88 -19.86
N ALA A 465 -8.01 -6.63 -20.91
CA ALA A 465 -7.48 -6.19 -22.21
C ALA A 465 -6.67 -4.88 -22.11
N ASN A 466 -7.18 -3.89 -21.35
CA ASN A 466 -6.48 -2.62 -21.17
C ASN A 466 -5.21 -2.78 -20.35
N ARG A 467 -5.26 -3.61 -19.28
CA ARG A 467 -4.10 -3.90 -18.44
C ARG A 467 -3.01 -4.61 -19.23
N ASP A 468 -3.37 -5.61 -20.02
CA ASP A 468 -2.42 -6.35 -20.87
C ASP A 468 -1.77 -5.42 -21.90
N TYR A 469 -2.56 -4.52 -22.52
CA TYR A 469 -2.05 -3.54 -23.48
C TYR A 469 -1.06 -2.57 -22.84
N VAL A 470 -1.40 -2.00 -21.66
CA VAL A 470 -0.50 -1.10 -20.92
C VAL A 470 0.77 -1.83 -20.51
N SER A 471 0.65 -3.07 -20.01
CA SER A 471 1.83 -3.87 -19.63
C SER A 471 2.74 -4.13 -20.82
N ALA A 472 2.18 -4.48 -21.99
CA ALA A 472 2.96 -4.66 -23.23
C ALA A 472 3.64 -3.34 -23.66
N ALA A 473 2.92 -2.22 -23.63
CA ALA A 473 3.47 -0.91 -23.97
C ALA A 473 4.64 -0.51 -23.04
N VAL A 474 4.52 -0.77 -21.74
CA VAL A 474 5.58 -0.54 -20.75
C VAL A 474 6.79 -1.43 -21.05
N VAL A 475 6.59 -2.71 -21.31
CA VAL A 475 7.68 -3.65 -21.67
C VAL A 475 8.41 -3.17 -22.92
N MET A 476 7.68 -2.81 -23.97
CA MET A 476 8.27 -2.30 -25.22
C MET A 476 9.05 -1.00 -24.97
N PHE A 477 8.52 -0.11 -24.16
CA PHE A 477 9.16 1.15 -23.80
C PHE A 477 10.47 0.93 -23.02
N LEU A 478 10.45 0.05 -21.99
CA LEU A 478 11.63 -0.30 -21.20
C LEU A 478 12.69 -1.02 -22.05
N ARG A 479 12.30 -1.95 -22.94
CA ARG A 479 13.22 -2.57 -23.89
C ARG A 479 13.93 -1.53 -24.74
N ARG A 480 13.19 -0.56 -25.28
CA ARG A 480 13.74 0.47 -26.16
C ARG A 480 14.65 1.48 -25.44
N HIS A 481 14.25 1.95 -24.25
CA HIS A 481 14.87 3.10 -23.62
C HIS A 481 15.80 2.76 -22.45
N LEU A 482 15.67 1.56 -21.84
CA LEU A 482 16.47 1.12 -20.71
C LEU A 482 17.43 -0.03 -21.08
N VAL A 483 16.90 -1.09 -21.72
CA VAL A 483 17.68 -2.31 -22.02
C VAL A 483 18.56 -2.11 -23.24
N GLY A 484 18.05 -1.44 -24.28
CA GLY A 484 18.74 -1.24 -25.58
C GLY A 484 18.48 -2.34 -26.58
N ALA A 485 18.68 -2.05 -27.87
CA ALA A 485 18.39 -2.97 -28.97
C ALA A 485 19.29 -4.23 -29.07
N GLY A 486 20.34 -4.31 -28.24
CA GLY A 486 21.35 -5.40 -28.31
C GLY A 486 21.11 -6.59 -27.39
N ALA A 487 20.09 -6.55 -26.52
CA ALA A 487 19.78 -7.65 -25.61
C ALA A 487 18.71 -8.58 -26.22
N GLN A 488 18.98 -9.12 -27.41
CA GLN A 488 18.29 -10.32 -27.88
C GLN A 488 18.91 -11.54 -27.20
N ARG A 489 18.07 -12.41 -26.68
CA ARG A 489 18.32 -13.68 -25.99
C ARG A 489 19.64 -14.37 -26.46
N ARG A 490 20.51 -14.66 -25.52
CA ARG A 490 21.36 -15.83 -25.61
C ARG A 490 20.67 -17.00 -24.92
#